data_b69b30429471d85b339b5526e5c19c6d
#
_entry.id   b69b30429471d85b339b5526e5c19c6d
#
_cell.length_a   1.000
_cell.length_b   1.000
_cell.length_c   1.000
_cell.angle_alpha   90.00
_cell.angle_beta   90.00
_cell.angle_gamma   90.00
#
_symmetry.space_group_name_H-M   'P 1'
#
loop_
_entity.id
_entity.type
_entity.pdbx_description
1 polymer ?
#
loop_
_entity_poly.entity_id
_entity_poly.type
_entity_poly.pdbx_seq_one_letter_code
_entity_poly.pdbx_strand_id
1 'polypeptide(L)'
;YYGPYDAQDLLKEYSDEIGIDMVEFKMMVYVEEKSEYMPIDSVPDNLKKLNISGTDLRHRLEHHLDIPEWFTYPEIVDELKMSYPSKENQGLTLFFTGLSGSGKSTIANGLMVKLKEYEKRAITLLDGDIVRTHLSSELGFSKEHRDLNITRIGFVASEITKNGGIAICAPIAPYKNSREENRKLISDYGNYVEVHVSTPLETCERRDTKGLYAMARQGKIKGFTGIDDPYEAPENPCLSIDTTDITEEEAIQKVILFLEKEGYIS
;
A
#
# COMPACT_ATOMS: atom_id res chain seq x y z
N TYR A 1 13.26 -14.03 23.73
CA TYR A 1 12.16 -13.19 24.26
C TYR A 1 12.46 -12.89 25.71
N TYR A 2 12.35 -11.63 26.13
CA TYR A 2 12.61 -11.19 27.50
C TYR A 2 11.40 -11.52 28.39
N GLY A 3 11.65 -11.87 29.64
CA GLY A 3 10.63 -12.02 30.68
C GLY A 3 10.02 -10.66 31.05
N PRO A 4 8.88 -10.65 31.78
CA PRO A 4 8.13 -9.44 32.08
C PRO A 4 8.90 -8.41 32.91
N TYR A 5 9.98 -8.81 33.60
CA TYR A 5 10.77 -7.96 34.49
C TYR A 5 12.25 -7.85 34.11
N ASP A 6 12.74 -8.60 33.10
CA ASP A 6 14.17 -8.65 32.73
C ASP A 6 14.80 -7.26 32.52
N ALA A 7 14.05 -6.32 31.93
CA ALA A 7 14.53 -4.94 31.74
C ALA A 7 14.66 -4.18 33.08
N GLN A 8 13.77 -4.43 34.02
CA GLN A 8 13.80 -3.82 35.36
C GLN A 8 14.98 -4.41 36.16
N ASP A 9 15.17 -5.71 36.08
CA ASP A 9 16.26 -6.40 36.78
C ASP A 9 17.63 -5.93 36.27
N LEU A 10 17.77 -5.78 34.94
CA LEU A 10 18.98 -5.23 34.32
C LEU A 10 19.24 -3.79 34.78
N LEU A 11 18.23 -2.93 34.79
CA LEU A 11 18.39 -1.54 35.24
C LEU A 11 18.76 -1.45 36.72
N LYS A 12 18.26 -2.36 37.58
CA LYS A 12 18.66 -2.45 39.00
C LYS A 12 20.14 -2.79 39.16
N GLU A 13 20.63 -3.74 38.37
CA GLU A 13 22.02 -4.19 38.42
C GLU A 13 23.00 -3.03 38.10
N TYR A 14 22.61 -2.12 37.21
CA TYR A 14 23.43 -0.99 36.78
C TYR A 14 23.02 0.36 37.39
N SER A 15 22.10 0.43 38.34
CA SER A 15 21.56 1.67 38.90
C SER A 15 22.64 2.59 39.49
N ASP A 16 23.58 2.03 40.21
CA ASP A 16 24.70 2.78 40.84
C ASP A 16 25.67 3.35 39.76
N GLU A 17 25.88 2.64 38.66
CA GLU A 17 26.74 3.06 37.55
C GLU A 17 26.08 4.16 36.70
N ILE A 18 24.76 4.06 36.47
CA ILE A 18 24.00 4.98 35.64
C ILE A 18 23.58 6.21 36.44
N GLY A 19 23.49 6.12 37.78
CA GLY A 19 23.05 7.20 38.67
C GLY A 19 21.57 7.53 38.54
N ILE A 20 20.73 6.54 38.22
CA ILE A 20 19.27 6.69 38.05
C ILE A 20 18.57 5.70 38.98
N ASP A 21 17.66 6.22 39.82
CA ASP A 21 16.76 5.40 40.64
C ASP A 21 15.58 4.92 39.80
N MET A 22 15.38 3.62 39.71
CA MET A 22 14.25 3.04 38.99
C MET A 22 13.06 2.81 39.93
N VAL A 23 11.88 3.28 39.51
CA VAL A 23 10.61 2.95 40.18
C VAL A 23 10.02 1.71 39.53
N GLU A 24 9.92 0.64 40.30
CA GLU A 24 9.38 -0.63 39.80
C GLU A 24 7.87 -0.61 39.66
N PHE A 25 7.37 -1.02 38.51
CA PHE A 25 5.96 -1.30 38.29
C PHE A 25 5.73 -2.78 38.01
N LYS A 26 4.76 -3.37 38.71
CA LYS A 26 4.35 -4.75 38.43
C LYS A 26 3.56 -4.80 37.13
N MET A 27 3.81 -5.83 36.32
CA MET A 27 3.01 -6.12 35.15
C MET A 27 1.58 -6.43 35.55
N MET A 28 0.62 -5.63 35.10
CA MET A 28 -0.79 -5.79 35.41
C MET A 28 -1.49 -6.57 34.28
N VAL A 29 -2.38 -7.49 34.65
CA VAL A 29 -3.25 -8.22 33.74
C VAL A 29 -4.69 -8.11 34.21
N TYR A 30 -5.64 -8.08 33.27
CA TYR A 30 -7.05 -8.09 33.62
C TYR A 30 -7.51 -9.51 33.95
N VAL A 31 -8.23 -9.68 35.04
CA VAL A 31 -8.80 -10.95 35.50
C VAL A 31 -10.31 -10.91 35.28
N GLU A 32 -10.79 -11.64 34.27
CA GLU A 32 -12.17 -11.57 33.79
C GLU A 32 -13.18 -11.92 34.91
N GLU A 33 -12.89 -12.98 35.67
CA GLU A 33 -13.78 -13.47 36.74
C GLU A 33 -13.92 -12.49 37.91
N LYS A 34 -12.97 -11.57 38.07
CA LYS A 34 -12.96 -10.58 39.12
C LYS A 34 -13.32 -9.16 38.63
N SER A 35 -13.32 -8.97 37.30
CA SER A 35 -13.52 -7.68 36.65
C SER A 35 -12.55 -6.61 37.16
N GLU A 36 -11.30 -6.98 37.45
CA GLU A 36 -10.27 -6.05 37.96
C GLU A 36 -8.87 -6.36 37.40
N TYR A 37 -7.99 -5.35 37.44
CA TYR A 37 -6.58 -5.50 37.13
C TYR A 37 -5.81 -6.00 38.36
N MET A 38 -4.99 -7.04 38.18
CA MET A 38 -4.14 -7.60 39.23
C MET A 38 -2.69 -7.72 38.73
N PRO A 39 -1.69 -7.61 39.64
CA PRO A 39 -0.32 -7.97 39.27
C PRO A 39 -0.27 -9.43 38.80
N ILE A 40 0.42 -9.68 37.69
CA ILE A 40 0.49 -11.01 37.07
C ILE A 40 0.93 -12.11 38.06
N ASP A 41 1.85 -11.76 38.97
CA ASP A 41 2.40 -12.66 39.99
C ASP A 41 1.39 -13.00 41.12
N SER A 42 0.33 -12.20 41.22
CA SER A 42 -0.69 -12.34 42.28
C SER A 42 -1.96 -13.03 41.79
N VAL A 43 -2.05 -13.35 40.50
CA VAL A 43 -3.23 -14.00 39.92
C VAL A 43 -3.12 -15.51 40.09
N PRO A 44 -4.09 -16.16 40.79
CA PRO A 44 -4.17 -17.60 40.89
C PRO A 44 -4.20 -18.30 39.54
N ASP A 45 -3.55 -19.48 39.44
CA ASP A 45 -3.40 -20.21 38.17
C ASP A 45 -4.73 -20.68 37.56
N ASN A 46 -5.76 -20.79 38.36
CA ASN A 46 -7.11 -21.17 37.90
C ASN A 46 -7.95 -20.02 37.33
N LEU A 47 -7.44 -18.79 37.36
CA LEU A 47 -8.14 -17.63 36.80
C LEU A 47 -7.58 -17.23 35.44
N LYS A 48 -8.47 -16.79 34.56
CA LYS A 48 -8.12 -16.39 33.20
C LYS A 48 -7.49 -14.99 33.19
N LYS A 49 -6.24 -14.95 32.71
CA LYS A 49 -5.48 -13.70 32.53
C LYS A 49 -5.71 -13.17 31.12
N LEU A 50 -6.20 -11.95 31.01
CA LEU A 50 -6.40 -11.25 29.73
C LEU A 50 -5.39 -10.11 29.61
N ASN A 51 -4.80 -9.99 28.43
CA ASN A 51 -3.89 -8.89 28.08
C ASN A 51 -3.98 -8.63 26.57
N ILE A 52 -3.88 -7.38 26.18
CA ILE A 52 -3.78 -6.96 24.77
C ILE A 52 -2.41 -6.30 24.62
N SER A 53 -1.56 -6.90 23.79
CA SER A 53 -0.26 -6.31 23.46
C SER A 53 -0.42 -5.13 22.49
N GLY A 54 0.58 -4.25 22.41
CA GLY A 54 0.56 -3.16 21.42
C GLY A 54 0.46 -3.64 19.97
N THR A 55 0.98 -4.83 19.67
CA THR A 55 0.84 -5.47 18.34
C THR A 55 -0.59 -5.95 18.11
N ASP A 56 -1.21 -6.60 19.10
CA ASP A 56 -2.60 -7.05 19.02
C ASP A 56 -3.57 -5.84 18.93
N LEU A 57 -3.29 -4.76 19.69
CA LEU A 57 -4.09 -3.53 19.60
C LEU A 57 -4.05 -2.93 18.20
N ARG A 58 -2.86 -2.79 17.60
CA ARG A 58 -2.74 -2.29 16.21
C ARG A 58 -3.48 -3.18 15.23
N HIS A 59 -3.31 -4.49 15.34
CA HIS A 59 -4.03 -5.45 14.51
C HIS A 59 -5.56 -5.31 14.64
N ARG A 60 -6.08 -5.10 15.87
CA ARG A 60 -7.51 -4.87 16.12
C ARG A 60 -7.99 -3.57 15.46
N LEU A 61 -7.23 -2.49 15.59
CA LEU A 61 -7.55 -1.19 14.95
C LEU A 61 -7.57 -1.30 13.43
N GLU A 62 -6.57 -1.95 12.84
CA GLU A 62 -6.43 -2.12 11.37
C GLU A 62 -7.55 -2.98 10.76
N HIS A 63 -8.10 -3.93 11.53
CA HIS A 63 -9.10 -4.89 11.06
C HIS A 63 -10.49 -4.68 11.66
N HIS A 64 -10.76 -3.52 12.27
CA HIS A 64 -12.03 -3.19 12.93
C HIS A 64 -12.51 -4.22 13.96
N LEU A 65 -11.58 -4.93 14.58
CA LEU A 65 -11.91 -5.86 15.65
C LEU A 65 -12.26 -5.10 16.92
N ASP A 66 -13.14 -5.69 17.72
CA ASP A 66 -13.57 -5.11 18.98
C ASP A 66 -12.40 -4.92 19.94
N ILE A 67 -12.34 -3.73 20.58
CA ILE A 67 -11.40 -3.42 21.66
C ILE A 67 -12.23 -3.37 22.94
N PRO A 68 -12.01 -4.36 23.85
CA PRO A 68 -12.84 -4.46 25.03
C PRO A 68 -12.74 -3.24 25.96
N GLU A 69 -13.85 -2.84 26.59
CA GLU A 69 -13.91 -1.72 27.55
C GLU A 69 -12.99 -1.92 28.76
N TRP A 70 -12.70 -3.17 29.14
CA TRP A 70 -11.73 -3.44 30.21
C TRP A 70 -10.31 -3.03 29.84
N PHE A 71 -9.97 -2.94 28.54
CA PHE A 71 -8.62 -2.56 28.10
C PHE A 71 -8.42 -1.04 28.11
N THR A 72 -9.39 -0.29 27.60
CA THR A 72 -9.33 1.18 27.54
C THR A 72 -10.74 1.77 27.39
N TYR A 73 -10.87 3.08 27.64
CA TYR A 73 -12.14 3.79 27.54
C TYR A 73 -12.58 3.94 26.07
N PRO A 74 -13.89 3.93 25.77
CA PRO A 74 -14.43 4.09 24.42
C PRO A 74 -13.93 5.35 23.71
N GLU A 75 -13.82 6.46 24.41
CA GLU A 75 -13.34 7.74 23.85
C GLU A 75 -11.88 7.64 23.39
N ILE A 76 -11.06 6.86 24.11
CA ILE A 76 -9.67 6.60 23.71
C ILE A 76 -9.63 5.67 22.50
N VAL A 77 -10.53 4.70 22.40
CA VAL A 77 -10.66 3.83 21.22
C VAL A 77 -10.98 4.65 19.99
N ASP A 78 -11.88 5.62 20.10
CA ASP A 78 -12.24 6.50 18.98
C ASP A 78 -11.06 7.36 18.53
N GLU A 79 -10.28 7.90 19.46
CA GLU A 79 -9.05 8.64 19.14
C GLU A 79 -7.97 7.75 18.52
N LEU A 80 -7.82 6.51 19.00
CA LEU A 80 -6.91 5.53 18.42
C LEU A 80 -7.32 5.14 17.00
N LYS A 81 -8.62 4.98 16.72
CA LYS A 81 -9.13 4.72 15.37
C LYS A 81 -8.84 5.86 14.39
N MET A 82 -8.87 7.11 14.86
CA MET A 82 -8.45 8.26 14.04
C MET A 82 -6.94 8.26 13.76
N SER A 83 -6.13 7.85 14.75
CA SER A 83 -4.66 7.78 14.64
C SER A 83 -4.18 6.56 13.85
N TYR A 84 -4.94 5.47 13.86
CA TYR A 84 -4.69 4.22 13.14
C TYR A 84 -5.91 3.86 12.29
N PRO A 85 -6.17 4.63 11.22
CA PRO A 85 -7.32 4.36 10.36
C PRO A 85 -7.18 2.99 9.69
N SER A 86 -8.31 2.32 9.48
CA SER A 86 -8.36 1.10 8.69
C SER A 86 -7.87 1.33 7.26
N LYS A 87 -7.52 0.25 6.56
CA LYS A 87 -7.05 0.32 5.17
C LYS A 87 -8.00 1.13 4.27
N GLU A 88 -9.31 0.95 4.42
CA GLU A 88 -10.32 1.67 3.64
C GLU A 88 -10.39 3.18 3.94
N ASN A 89 -9.93 3.60 5.12
CA ASN A 89 -9.89 5.00 5.53
C ASN A 89 -8.51 5.65 5.32
N GLN A 90 -7.51 4.87 4.93
CA GLN A 90 -6.19 5.39 4.54
C GLN A 90 -6.18 5.81 3.09
N GLY A 91 -5.26 6.70 2.73
CA GLY A 91 -4.98 6.97 1.32
C GLY A 91 -4.47 5.72 0.60
N LEU A 92 -4.71 5.64 -0.69
CA LEU A 92 -4.42 4.48 -1.53
C LEU A 92 -3.77 4.90 -2.84
N THR A 93 -2.67 4.27 -3.18
CA THR A 93 -2.12 4.33 -4.56
C THR A 93 -2.32 3.00 -5.26
N LEU A 94 -3.02 3.02 -6.40
CA LEU A 94 -3.09 1.94 -7.37
C LEU A 94 -2.05 2.21 -8.46
N PHE A 95 -0.97 1.46 -8.45
CA PHE A 95 0.15 1.67 -9.36
C PHE A 95 0.18 0.60 -10.44
N PHE A 96 -0.37 0.94 -11.61
CA PHE A 96 -0.36 0.04 -12.77
C PHE A 96 1.00 0.05 -13.46
N THR A 97 1.44 -1.12 -13.91
CA THR A 97 2.59 -1.30 -14.77
C THR A 97 2.28 -2.32 -15.87
N GLY A 98 2.98 -2.25 -16.98
CA GLY A 98 2.78 -3.13 -18.13
C GLY A 98 3.15 -2.45 -19.45
N LEU A 99 3.22 -3.22 -20.53
CA LEU A 99 3.60 -2.77 -21.87
C LEU A 99 2.62 -1.73 -22.45
N SER A 100 3.06 -0.96 -23.43
CA SER A 100 2.14 -0.13 -24.22
C SER A 100 1.07 -1.00 -24.87
N GLY A 101 -0.20 -0.56 -24.92
CA GLY A 101 -1.28 -1.38 -25.47
C GLY A 101 -1.77 -2.54 -24.57
N SER A 102 -1.22 -2.72 -23.37
CA SER A 102 -1.67 -3.78 -22.45
C SER A 102 -3.04 -3.55 -21.81
N GLY A 103 -3.62 -2.33 -21.91
CA GLY A 103 -4.93 -2.01 -21.35
C GLY A 103 -4.90 -1.16 -20.07
N LYS A 104 -3.74 -0.75 -19.56
CA LYS A 104 -3.61 0.04 -18.30
C LYS A 104 -4.50 1.26 -18.23
N SER A 105 -4.40 2.16 -19.22
CA SER A 105 -5.18 3.40 -19.24
C SER A 105 -6.68 3.15 -19.34
N THR A 106 -7.08 2.12 -20.08
CA THR A 106 -8.47 1.69 -20.18
C THR A 106 -9.01 1.24 -18.82
N ILE A 107 -8.31 0.33 -18.15
CA ILE A 107 -8.69 -0.15 -16.82
C ILE A 107 -8.66 1.00 -15.81
N ALA A 108 -7.62 1.85 -15.81
CA ALA A 108 -7.47 2.96 -14.87
C ALA A 108 -8.61 4.00 -15.01
N ASN A 109 -9.00 4.34 -16.24
CA ASN A 109 -10.11 5.26 -16.50
C ASN A 109 -11.46 4.65 -16.06
N GLY A 110 -11.77 3.44 -16.46
CA GLY A 110 -13.00 2.76 -16.06
C GLY A 110 -13.08 2.55 -14.55
N LEU A 111 -11.97 2.16 -13.93
CA LEU A 111 -11.88 2.02 -12.47
C LEU A 111 -12.13 3.36 -11.76
N MET A 112 -11.56 4.47 -12.25
CA MET A 112 -11.82 5.79 -11.69
C MET A 112 -13.32 6.14 -11.74
N VAL A 113 -13.99 5.83 -12.84
CA VAL A 113 -15.44 6.07 -12.98
C VAL A 113 -16.23 5.24 -11.97
N LYS A 114 -15.93 3.95 -11.90
CA LYS A 114 -16.61 3.03 -10.96
C LYS A 114 -16.37 3.43 -9.50
N LEU A 115 -15.13 3.70 -9.10
CA LEU A 115 -14.84 4.10 -7.72
C LEU A 115 -15.55 5.40 -7.33
N LYS A 116 -15.73 6.36 -8.23
CA LYS A 116 -16.48 7.60 -7.94
C LYS A 116 -17.96 7.39 -7.61
N GLU A 117 -18.53 6.25 -7.90
CA GLU A 117 -19.94 5.96 -7.62
C GLU A 117 -20.19 5.73 -6.12
N TYR A 118 -19.21 5.21 -5.38
CA TYR A 118 -19.36 4.85 -3.96
C TYR A 118 -18.24 5.31 -3.03
N GLU A 119 -17.05 5.64 -3.57
CA GLU A 119 -15.93 6.14 -2.78
C GLU A 119 -16.09 7.61 -2.40
N LYS A 120 -15.82 7.91 -1.13
CA LYS A 120 -15.84 9.29 -0.61
C LYS A 120 -14.49 9.99 -0.71
N ARG A 121 -13.40 9.22 -0.82
CA ARG A 121 -12.05 9.76 -0.97
C ARG A 121 -11.89 10.43 -2.33
N ALA A 122 -11.12 11.53 -2.38
CA ALA A 122 -10.79 12.17 -3.65
C ALA A 122 -9.95 11.23 -4.54
N ILE A 123 -10.35 11.06 -5.80
CA ILE A 123 -9.68 10.16 -6.73
C ILE A 123 -8.96 10.98 -7.80
N THR A 124 -7.66 10.74 -7.97
CA THR A 124 -6.82 11.39 -8.97
C THR A 124 -6.21 10.35 -9.92
N LEU A 125 -6.42 10.55 -11.23
CA LEU A 125 -5.80 9.73 -12.27
C LEU A 125 -4.49 10.36 -12.73
N LEU A 126 -3.40 9.63 -12.63
CA LEU A 126 -2.06 9.98 -13.11
C LEU A 126 -1.72 9.07 -14.31
N ASP A 127 -2.42 9.29 -15.44
CA ASP A 127 -2.12 8.58 -16.69
C ASP A 127 -0.80 9.09 -17.28
N GLY A 128 -0.03 8.20 -17.90
CA GLY A 128 1.30 8.49 -18.41
C GLY A 128 1.34 9.62 -19.45
N ASP A 129 0.33 9.73 -20.30
CA ASP A 129 0.26 10.79 -21.32
C ASP A 129 -0.08 12.15 -20.70
N ILE A 130 -1.02 12.18 -19.74
CA ILE A 130 -1.41 13.39 -18.99
C ILE A 130 -0.22 13.91 -18.19
N VAL A 131 0.46 13.01 -17.47
CA VAL A 131 1.64 13.39 -16.68
C VAL A 131 2.76 13.92 -17.57
N ARG A 132 3.01 13.32 -18.73
CA ARG A 132 4.02 13.84 -19.66
C ARG A 132 3.67 15.23 -20.19
N THR A 133 2.41 15.51 -20.40
CA THR A 133 1.98 16.83 -20.87
C THR A 133 2.18 17.93 -19.83
N HIS A 134 1.83 17.65 -18.56
CA HIS A 134 1.72 18.69 -17.54
C HIS A 134 2.89 18.71 -16.55
N LEU A 135 3.52 17.58 -16.28
CA LEU A 135 4.54 17.43 -15.23
C LEU A 135 5.93 17.10 -15.78
N SER A 136 6.01 16.49 -16.97
CA SER A 136 7.24 15.95 -17.53
C SER A 136 7.38 16.21 -19.03
N SER A 137 6.87 17.37 -19.52
CA SER A 137 6.86 17.71 -20.93
C SER A 137 8.25 17.88 -21.56
N GLU A 138 9.26 18.21 -20.74
CA GLU A 138 10.66 18.34 -21.15
C GLU A 138 11.40 17.00 -21.26
N LEU A 139 10.84 15.90 -20.70
CA LEU A 139 11.49 14.61 -20.66
C LEU A 139 11.33 13.83 -21.97
N GLY A 140 12.45 13.28 -22.47
CA GLY A 140 12.47 12.33 -23.58
C GLY A 140 12.15 10.89 -23.13
N PHE A 141 12.69 9.91 -23.90
CA PHE A 141 12.43 8.49 -23.68
C PHE A 141 13.69 7.69 -23.31
N SER A 142 14.82 8.36 -22.95
CA SER A 142 15.97 7.65 -22.39
C SER A 142 15.61 6.98 -21.07
N LYS A 143 16.42 6.03 -20.64
CA LYS A 143 16.22 5.33 -19.35
C LYS A 143 16.11 6.32 -18.19
N GLU A 144 17.03 7.26 -18.11
CA GLU A 144 17.09 8.29 -17.07
C GLU A 144 15.83 9.15 -17.05
N HIS A 145 15.34 9.55 -18.23
CA HIS A 145 14.12 10.34 -18.34
C HIS A 145 12.86 9.53 -17.97
N ARG A 146 12.84 8.24 -18.26
CA ARG A 146 11.75 7.34 -17.82
C ARG A 146 11.76 7.18 -16.31
N ASP A 147 12.93 6.91 -15.71
CA ASP A 147 13.07 6.78 -14.25
C ASP A 147 12.65 8.08 -13.57
N LEU A 148 13.12 9.24 -14.04
CA LEU A 148 12.73 10.53 -13.50
C LEU A 148 11.21 10.77 -13.61
N ASN A 149 10.59 10.40 -14.73
CA ASN A 149 9.13 10.52 -14.88
C ASN A 149 8.38 9.62 -13.88
N ILE A 150 8.85 8.39 -13.65
CA ILE A 150 8.26 7.47 -12.68
C ILE A 150 8.44 7.99 -11.25
N THR A 151 9.61 8.54 -10.91
CA THR A 151 9.86 9.18 -9.61
C THR A 151 8.91 10.36 -9.37
N ARG A 152 8.69 11.22 -10.36
CA ARG A 152 7.74 12.34 -10.26
C ARG A 152 6.30 11.86 -10.05
N ILE A 153 5.86 10.84 -10.78
CA ILE A 153 4.55 10.21 -10.59
C ILE A 153 4.43 9.67 -9.16
N GLY A 154 5.45 8.97 -8.69
CA GLY A 154 5.49 8.43 -7.33
C GLY A 154 5.39 9.50 -6.25
N PHE A 155 6.10 10.61 -6.41
CA PHE A 155 6.02 11.75 -5.49
C PHE A 155 4.60 12.35 -5.45
N VAL A 156 3.99 12.62 -6.60
CA VAL A 156 2.62 13.14 -6.64
C VAL A 156 1.63 12.15 -6.03
N ALA A 157 1.78 10.86 -6.33
CA ALA A 157 0.95 9.81 -5.74
C ALA A 157 1.13 9.72 -4.23
N SER A 158 2.36 9.85 -3.70
CA SER A 158 2.61 9.84 -2.26
C SER A 158 1.92 11.01 -1.54
N GLU A 159 1.92 12.20 -2.12
CA GLU A 159 1.22 13.36 -1.54
C GLU A 159 -0.30 13.19 -1.56
N ILE A 160 -0.86 12.59 -2.62
CA ILE A 160 -2.30 12.24 -2.67
C ILE A 160 -2.64 11.20 -1.58
N THR A 161 -1.84 10.14 -1.47
CA THR A 161 -2.01 9.07 -0.48
C THR A 161 -1.90 9.61 0.95
N LYS A 162 -0.89 10.44 1.22
CA LYS A 162 -0.68 11.09 2.51
C LYS A 162 -1.87 11.93 2.96
N ASN A 163 -2.58 12.55 2.03
CA ASN A 163 -3.78 13.34 2.29
C ASN A 163 -5.08 12.52 2.23
N GLY A 164 -5.01 11.21 2.33
CA GLY A 164 -6.18 10.31 2.39
C GLY A 164 -6.89 10.08 1.04
N GLY A 165 -6.32 10.56 -0.08
CA GLY A 165 -6.90 10.38 -1.41
C GLY A 165 -6.52 9.05 -2.06
N ILE A 166 -7.13 8.77 -3.22
CA ILE A 166 -6.81 7.62 -4.08
C ILE A 166 -6.06 8.13 -5.32
N ALA A 167 -4.81 7.69 -5.50
CA ALA A 167 -4.05 7.92 -6.71
C ALA A 167 -4.11 6.68 -7.63
N ILE A 168 -4.56 6.84 -8.86
CA ILE A 168 -4.54 5.78 -9.89
C ILE A 168 -3.44 6.16 -10.88
N CYS A 169 -2.29 5.47 -10.81
CA CYS A 169 -1.13 5.71 -11.67
C CYS A 169 -1.11 4.69 -12.80
N ALA A 170 -1.06 5.11 -14.06
CA ALA A 170 -1.08 4.22 -15.22
C ALA A 170 0.13 4.38 -16.18
N PRO A 171 1.38 4.52 -15.70
CA PRO A 171 2.56 4.54 -16.55
C PRO A 171 2.93 3.12 -17.03
N ILE A 172 3.88 3.03 -17.96
CA ILE A 172 4.53 1.75 -18.32
C ILE A 172 5.37 1.25 -17.14
N ALA A 173 6.17 2.13 -16.51
CA ALA A 173 7.08 1.84 -15.39
C ALA A 173 7.94 0.57 -15.63
N PRO A 174 8.81 0.58 -16.66
CA PRO A 174 9.43 -0.66 -17.14
C PRO A 174 10.48 -1.24 -16.18
N TYR A 175 11.10 -0.44 -15.33
CA TYR A 175 12.24 -0.84 -14.52
C TYR A 175 11.85 -1.13 -13.07
N LYS A 176 12.37 -2.24 -12.53
CA LYS A 176 12.09 -2.72 -11.17
C LYS A 176 12.46 -1.67 -10.12
N ASN A 177 13.65 -1.08 -10.23
CA ASN A 177 14.17 -0.16 -9.21
C ASN A 177 13.24 1.05 -8.97
N SER A 178 12.80 1.73 -10.04
CA SER A 178 11.92 2.89 -9.91
C SER A 178 10.53 2.54 -9.36
N ARG A 179 10.03 1.32 -9.61
CA ARG A 179 8.79 0.83 -8.97
C ARG A 179 8.97 0.56 -7.48
N GLU A 180 10.10 -0.06 -7.08
CA GLU A 180 10.42 -0.35 -5.68
C GLU A 180 10.64 0.94 -4.87
N GLU A 181 11.33 1.93 -5.43
CA GLU A 181 11.50 3.25 -4.82
C GLU A 181 10.15 3.93 -4.57
N ASN A 182 9.26 3.93 -5.57
CA ASN A 182 7.91 4.48 -5.41
C ASN A 182 7.08 3.70 -4.39
N ARG A 183 7.16 2.35 -4.40
CA ARG A 183 6.49 1.52 -3.38
C ARG A 183 6.93 1.95 -1.98
N LYS A 184 8.24 2.05 -1.75
CA LYS A 184 8.78 2.45 -0.45
C LYS A 184 8.29 3.84 -0.05
N LEU A 185 8.44 4.83 -0.94
CA LEU A 185 8.01 6.21 -0.67
C LEU A 185 6.53 6.31 -0.31
N ILE A 186 5.66 5.63 -1.06
CA ILE A 186 4.22 5.73 -0.88
C ILE A 186 3.76 4.96 0.37
N SER A 187 4.37 3.78 0.64
CA SER A 187 4.00 2.94 1.78
C SER A 187 4.33 3.57 3.14
N ASP A 188 5.17 4.61 3.17
CA ASP A 188 5.40 5.41 4.38
C ASP A 188 4.18 6.26 4.78
N TYR A 189 3.22 6.48 3.85
CA TYR A 189 2.08 7.37 4.05
C TYR A 189 0.71 6.69 3.94
N GLY A 190 0.63 5.49 3.41
CA GLY A 190 -0.62 4.76 3.24
C GLY A 190 -0.49 3.51 2.38
N ASN A 191 -1.58 3.10 1.77
CA ASN A 191 -1.63 1.85 1.04
C ASN A 191 -1.04 1.96 -0.38
N TYR A 192 -0.26 0.96 -0.78
CA TYR A 192 0.29 0.82 -2.14
C TYR A 192 -0.08 -0.53 -2.73
N VAL A 193 -0.76 -0.52 -3.87
CA VAL A 193 -1.19 -1.71 -4.61
C VAL A 193 -0.57 -1.67 -6.00
N GLU A 194 0.37 -2.59 -6.28
CA GLU A 194 0.95 -2.75 -7.61
C GLU A 194 0.08 -3.70 -8.45
N VAL A 195 -0.41 -3.17 -9.58
CA VAL A 195 -1.22 -3.92 -10.54
C VAL A 195 -0.41 -4.14 -11.82
N HIS A 196 -0.01 -5.39 -12.06
CA HIS A 196 0.67 -5.77 -13.30
C HIS A 196 -0.34 -6.13 -14.38
N VAL A 197 -0.44 -5.30 -15.42
CA VAL A 197 -1.21 -5.66 -16.62
C VAL A 197 -0.31 -6.49 -17.53
N SER A 198 -0.38 -7.81 -17.33
CA SER A 198 0.57 -8.82 -17.84
C SER A 198 0.29 -9.29 -19.27
N THR A 199 -0.52 -8.54 -20.02
CA THR A 199 -0.84 -8.84 -21.42
C THR A 199 0.43 -9.07 -22.25
N PRO A 200 0.55 -10.21 -22.95
CA PRO A 200 1.75 -10.56 -23.72
C PRO A 200 2.10 -9.52 -24.80
N LEU A 201 3.41 -9.43 -25.10
CA LEU A 201 3.94 -8.48 -26.09
C LEU A 201 3.25 -8.64 -27.45
N GLU A 202 3.05 -9.87 -27.89
CA GLU A 202 2.42 -10.18 -29.19
C GLU A 202 0.99 -9.63 -29.27
N THR A 203 0.26 -9.69 -28.18
CA THR A 203 -1.10 -9.12 -28.09
C THR A 203 -1.05 -7.59 -28.07
N CYS A 204 -0.12 -7.00 -27.30
CA CYS A 204 0.07 -5.55 -27.27
C CYS A 204 0.49 -5.02 -28.67
N GLU A 205 1.40 -5.69 -29.34
CA GLU A 205 1.87 -5.36 -30.68
C GLU A 205 0.77 -5.51 -31.73
N ARG A 206 -0.05 -6.57 -31.66
CA ARG A 206 -1.22 -6.74 -32.54
C ARG A 206 -2.26 -5.63 -32.38
N ARG A 207 -2.45 -5.14 -31.13
CA ARG A 207 -3.36 -4.02 -30.85
C ARG A 207 -2.84 -2.70 -31.37
N ASP A 208 -1.58 -2.42 -31.17
CA ASP A 208 -0.80 -1.21 -31.55
C ASP A 208 -1.63 0.06 -31.73
N THR A 209 -2.46 0.38 -30.77
CA THR A 209 -3.48 1.44 -30.83
C THR A 209 -2.92 2.83 -31.18
N LYS A 210 -1.62 3.04 -30.99
CA LYS A 210 -0.92 4.31 -31.26
C LYS A 210 0.06 4.20 -32.45
N GLY A 211 0.19 3.04 -33.08
CA GLY A 211 1.13 2.77 -34.17
C GLY A 211 2.62 2.77 -33.74
N LEU A 212 2.87 2.73 -32.40
CA LEU A 212 4.22 2.86 -31.87
C LEU A 212 5.07 1.60 -32.06
N TYR A 213 4.47 0.42 -31.99
CA TYR A 213 5.15 -0.85 -32.28
C TYR A 213 5.59 -0.94 -33.73
N ALA A 214 4.70 -0.60 -34.66
CA ALA A 214 5.02 -0.55 -36.09
C ALA A 214 6.18 0.40 -36.36
N MET A 215 6.22 1.58 -35.73
CA MET A 215 7.31 2.55 -35.86
C MET A 215 8.62 2.02 -35.24
N ALA A 216 8.56 1.36 -34.11
CA ALA A 216 9.74 0.77 -33.46
C ALA A 216 10.31 -0.38 -34.31
N ARG A 217 9.48 -1.29 -34.84
CA ARG A 217 9.91 -2.36 -35.77
C ARG A 217 10.54 -1.84 -37.07
N GLN A 218 10.10 -0.66 -37.50
CA GLN A 218 10.70 0.02 -38.68
C GLN A 218 11.98 0.79 -38.32
N GLY A 219 12.42 0.80 -37.04
CA GLY A 219 13.58 1.55 -36.57
C GLY A 219 13.41 3.07 -36.54
N LYS A 220 12.17 3.56 -36.69
CA LYS A 220 11.82 4.98 -36.59
C LYS A 220 11.80 5.47 -35.14
N ILE A 221 11.50 4.63 -34.20
CA ILE A 221 11.58 4.87 -32.77
C ILE A 221 12.64 3.93 -32.19
N LYS A 222 13.57 4.45 -31.37
CA LYS A 222 14.59 3.68 -30.67
C LYS A 222 14.31 3.70 -29.17
N GLY A 223 14.77 2.68 -28.46
CA GLY A 223 14.57 2.53 -27.03
C GLY A 223 13.10 2.31 -26.68
N PHE A 224 12.36 1.55 -27.49
CA PHE A 224 10.94 1.30 -27.23
C PHE A 224 10.78 0.06 -26.33
N THR A 225 10.12 0.24 -25.19
CA THR A 225 9.93 -0.83 -24.19
C THR A 225 9.23 -2.04 -24.77
N GLY A 226 9.85 -3.19 -24.62
CA GLY A 226 9.39 -4.47 -25.15
C GLY A 226 9.92 -4.81 -26.55
N ILE A 227 10.61 -3.90 -27.25
CA ILE A 227 11.21 -4.14 -28.56
C ILE A 227 12.74 -4.08 -28.47
N ASP A 228 13.30 -2.91 -28.22
CA ASP A 228 14.75 -2.69 -28.12
C ASP A 228 15.16 -2.10 -26.74
N ASP A 229 14.20 -1.94 -25.82
CA ASP A 229 14.40 -1.60 -24.43
C ASP A 229 13.64 -2.61 -23.55
N PRO A 230 14.24 -3.11 -22.45
CA PRO A 230 13.62 -4.15 -21.65
C PRO A 230 12.40 -3.65 -20.86
N TYR A 231 11.46 -4.57 -20.62
CA TYR A 231 10.42 -4.46 -19.61
C TYR A 231 10.70 -5.49 -18.52
N GLU A 232 11.02 -5.02 -17.33
CA GLU A 232 11.29 -5.86 -16.16
C GLU A 232 9.95 -6.13 -15.44
N ALA A 233 9.32 -7.28 -15.76
CA ALA A 233 8.05 -7.66 -15.16
C ALA A 233 8.15 -7.74 -13.63
N PRO A 234 7.14 -7.28 -12.87
CA PRO A 234 7.12 -7.45 -11.42
C PRO A 234 7.15 -8.93 -11.03
N GLU A 235 8.00 -9.28 -10.06
CA GLU A 235 8.09 -10.66 -9.55
C GLU A 235 6.91 -11.01 -8.63
N ASN A 236 6.48 -10.05 -7.81
CA ASN A 236 5.43 -10.22 -6.81
C ASN A 236 4.46 -9.03 -6.82
N PRO A 237 3.69 -8.83 -7.90
CA PRO A 237 2.66 -7.78 -7.92
C PRO A 237 1.51 -8.15 -6.98
N CYS A 238 0.81 -7.17 -6.45
CA CYS A 238 -0.39 -7.41 -5.63
C CYS A 238 -1.50 -8.07 -6.46
N LEU A 239 -1.63 -7.66 -7.72
CA LEU A 239 -2.57 -8.22 -8.68
C LEU A 239 -1.94 -8.30 -10.07
N SER A 240 -2.17 -9.40 -10.79
CA SER A 240 -1.76 -9.56 -12.19
C SER A 240 -2.98 -9.81 -13.08
N ILE A 241 -3.08 -9.09 -14.19
CA ILE A 241 -4.21 -9.15 -15.12
C ILE A 241 -3.71 -9.28 -16.55
N ASP A 242 -3.96 -10.40 -17.19
CA ASP A 242 -3.87 -10.54 -18.64
C ASP A 242 -5.20 -10.13 -19.26
N THR A 243 -5.14 -9.16 -20.18
CA THR A 243 -6.34 -8.63 -20.87
C THR A 243 -6.55 -9.23 -22.24
N THR A 244 -5.84 -10.32 -22.62
CA THR A 244 -5.90 -10.91 -23.96
C THR A 244 -7.32 -11.32 -24.34
N ASP A 245 -7.98 -12.07 -23.45
CA ASP A 245 -9.27 -12.71 -23.71
C ASP A 245 -10.37 -12.26 -22.75
N ILE A 246 -10.22 -11.10 -22.11
CA ILE A 246 -11.22 -10.51 -21.21
C ILE A 246 -11.63 -9.14 -21.67
N THR A 247 -12.85 -8.78 -21.35
CA THR A 247 -13.41 -7.44 -21.60
C THR A 247 -12.82 -6.41 -20.65
N GLU A 248 -12.99 -5.13 -20.99
CA GLU A 248 -12.64 -4.02 -20.10
C GLU A 248 -13.37 -4.12 -18.75
N GLU A 249 -14.67 -4.39 -18.79
CA GLU A 249 -15.51 -4.52 -17.61
C GLU A 249 -15.02 -5.65 -16.67
N GLU A 250 -14.68 -6.82 -17.24
CA GLU A 250 -14.12 -7.94 -16.46
C GLU A 250 -12.77 -7.60 -15.84
N ALA A 251 -11.92 -6.85 -16.55
CA ALA A 251 -10.64 -6.40 -16.01
C ALA A 251 -10.81 -5.42 -14.84
N ILE A 252 -11.72 -4.43 -14.98
CA ILE A 252 -12.07 -3.48 -13.91
C ILE A 252 -12.65 -4.22 -12.71
N GLN A 253 -13.57 -5.16 -12.94
CA GLN A 253 -14.21 -5.93 -11.88
C GLN A 253 -13.18 -6.78 -11.09
N LYS A 254 -12.17 -7.33 -11.74
CA LYS A 254 -11.07 -8.04 -11.06
C LYS A 254 -10.31 -7.13 -10.09
N VAL A 255 -10.07 -5.87 -10.47
CA VAL A 255 -9.41 -4.90 -9.57
C VAL A 255 -10.32 -4.58 -8.39
N ILE A 256 -11.60 -4.29 -8.63
CA ILE A 256 -12.56 -3.95 -7.57
C ILE A 256 -12.66 -5.10 -6.56
N LEU A 257 -12.92 -6.32 -7.02
CA LEU A 257 -13.01 -7.51 -6.16
C LEU A 257 -11.72 -7.76 -5.35
N PHE A 258 -10.57 -7.47 -5.93
CA PHE A 258 -9.31 -7.53 -5.20
C PHE A 258 -9.26 -6.48 -4.09
N LEU A 259 -9.63 -5.24 -4.39
CA LEU A 259 -9.60 -4.14 -3.42
C LEU A 259 -10.59 -4.37 -2.26
N GLU A 260 -11.80 -4.86 -2.55
CA GLU A 260 -12.81 -5.24 -1.55
C GLU A 260 -12.29 -6.38 -0.67
N LYS A 261 -11.79 -7.47 -1.28
CA LYS A 261 -11.25 -8.63 -0.57
C LYS A 261 -10.12 -8.27 0.40
N GLU A 262 -9.24 -7.37 -0.01
CA GLU A 262 -8.08 -6.94 0.80
C GLU A 262 -8.44 -5.80 1.78
N GLY A 263 -9.69 -5.29 1.76
CA GLY A 263 -10.19 -4.25 2.66
C GLY A 263 -9.68 -2.84 2.36
N TYR A 264 -9.36 -2.54 1.10
CA TYR A 264 -8.95 -1.21 0.66
C TYR A 264 -10.16 -0.31 0.32
N ILE A 265 -11.28 -0.92 0.00
CA ILE A 265 -12.58 -0.29 -0.30
C ILE A 265 -13.69 -1.15 0.32
N SER A 266 -14.87 -0.57 0.56
CA SER A 266 -16.06 -1.22 1.13
C SER A 266 -17.16 -1.43 0.09
#